data_7d3554ded7f65954acd4c36c05554cd6
#
_entry.id   7d3554ded7f65954acd4c36c05554cd6
#
_cell.length_a   1.000
_cell.length_b   1.000
_cell.length_c   1.000
_cell.angle_alpha   90.00
_cell.angle_beta   90.00
_cell.angle_gamma   90.00
#
_symmetry.space_group_name_H-M   'P 1'
#
loop_
_entity.id
_entity.type
_entity.pdbx_description
1 polymer ?
#
loop_
_entity_poly.entity_id
_entity_poly.type
_entity_poly.pdbx_seq_one_letter_code
_entity_poly.pdbx_strand_id
1 'polypeptide(L)'
;MKSYRFIFDTSQTARANGRRQKQVCPRCGRRSLVLYIDRETGKPLGENCGKCDHEQSCGYNLTPKEYAKDNHLNLRGGALRPSPMANIPLQTLHVPNCYVRRAERHAWDSPLVAWLSNIFSKETVEKAVSLYHVGQIDRYTVFPQIGLDGLTRTGKMIAYRPDGHRYQEAGANWLHSYLRRYGHGEEVVGELHQCLFGLHLLRGRSASTLVRVFEGEKSAIAMTCYDIATGAGNVVNLATGGCAMLKNLLAASATILQGFDCITLFPDAGEAERWERDVVESSLGKLLKVSVNTELERYDWNTDIADVLASEAILRPTGAQNTSDGQLPSESRENVSEGRKTAKETILERADSLLAGMRSKNPAIAILEKGLQLEVVKSWTI
;
A
#
# COMPACT_ATOMS: atom_id res chain seq x y z
N MET A 1 -22.36 -7.81 19.02
CA MET A 1 -22.29 -6.61 18.14
C MET A 1 -23.57 -5.80 18.30
N LYS A 2 -23.47 -4.47 18.47
CA LYS A 2 -24.64 -3.62 18.47
C LYS A 2 -25.16 -3.52 17.03
N SER A 3 -26.33 -4.10 16.73
CA SER A 3 -27.00 -3.92 15.45
C SER A 3 -27.51 -2.48 15.38
N TYR A 4 -26.97 -1.69 14.43
CA TYR A 4 -27.44 -0.33 14.21
C TYR A 4 -28.72 -0.37 13.37
N ARG A 5 -29.77 0.36 13.82
CA ARG A 5 -31.02 0.50 13.07
C ARG A 5 -30.81 1.20 11.73
N PHE A 6 -29.96 2.22 11.71
CA PHE A 6 -29.67 2.99 10.51
C PHE A 6 -28.32 2.58 9.93
N ILE A 7 -28.32 2.26 8.65
CA ILE A 7 -27.15 1.86 7.88
C ILE A 7 -27.03 2.72 6.62
N PHE A 8 -25.83 2.80 6.03
CA PHE A 8 -25.70 3.42 4.71
C PHE A 8 -26.51 2.64 3.68
N ASP A 9 -27.15 3.38 2.76
CA ASP A 9 -27.84 2.77 1.64
C ASP A 9 -26.87 1.97 0.78
N THR A 10 -26.81 0.68 1.06
CA THR A 10 -26.07 -0.30 0.26
C THR A 10 -26.98 -0.96 -0.76
N SER A 11 -28.32 -0.66 -0.71
CA SER A 11 -29.26 -1.21 -1.65
C SER A 11 -28.91 -0.70 -3.04
N GLN A 12 -28.62 -1.63 -3.87
CA GLN A 12 -28.27 -1.42 -5.24
C GLN A 12 -29.56 -1.33 -6.04
N THR A 13 -30.25 -0.22 -6.00
CA THR A 13 -31.06 0.18 -7.14
C THR A 13 -30.06 0.58 -8.24
N ALA A 14 -29.40 -0.44 -8.78
CA ALA A 14 -28.53 -0.29 -9.91
C ALA A 14 -29.38 0.24 -11.07
N ARG A 15 -29.08 1.44 -11.57
CA ARG A 15 -29.43 1.78 -12.94
C ARG A 15 -28.80 0.72 -13.85
N ALA A 16 -29.34 0.56 -15.06
CA ALA A 16 -28.89 -0.40 -16.07
C ALA A 16 -27.36 -0.43 -16.35
N ASN A 17 -26.59 0.55 -15.85
CA ASN A 17 -25.14 0.68 -15.95
C ASN A 17 -24.37 0.38 -14.63
N GLY A 18 -25.00 -0.20 -13.62
CA GLY A 18 -24.34 -0.66 -12.38
C GLY A 18 -23.85 0.44 -11.42
N ARG A 19 -24.15 1.72 -11.66
CA ARG A 19 -23.73 2.82 -10.75
C ARG A 19 -24.79 3.05 -9.67
N ARG A 20 -24.35 3.18 -8.39
CA ARG A 20 -25.18 3.58 -7.26
C ARG A 20 -25.82 4.93 -7.51
N GLN A 21 -27.12 5.07 -7.19
CA GLN A 21 -27.83 6.32 -7.29
C GLN A 21 -27.53 7.19 -6.06
N LYS A 22 -26.40 7.93 -6.10
CA LYS A 22 -26.05 8.87 -5.04
C LYS A 22 -26.86 10.15 -5.18
N GLN A 23 -27.21 10.75 -4.05
CA GLN A 23 -27.90 12.04 -4.00
C GLN A 23 -26.91 13.20 -4.14
N VAL A 24 -27.44 14.39 -4.39
CA VAL A 24 -26.64 15.61 -4.42
C VAL A 24 -26.23 15.97 -3.00
N CYS A 25 -24.94 16.13 -2.75
CA CYS A 25 -24.45 16.56 -1.45
C CYS A 25 -24.81 18.04 -1.23
N PRO A 26 -25.48 18.41 -0.12
CA PRO A 26 -25.90 19.79 0.12
C PRO A 26 -24.73 20.75 0.36
N ARG A 27 -23.54 20.21 0.72
CA ARG A 27 -22.37 21.04 0.98
C ARG A 27 -21.54 21.30 -0.27
N CYS A 28 -21.28 20.28 -1.11
CA CYS A 28 -20.40 20.44 -2.28
C CYS A 28 -21.13 20.42 -3.63
N GLY A 29 -22.46 20.21 -3.64
CA GLY A 29 -23.27 20.19 -4.86
C GLY A 29 -23.06 18.99 -5.78
N ARG A 30 -22.16 18.06 -5.44
CA ARG A 30 -21.85 16.90 -6.27
C ARG A 30 -22.75 15.72 -5.94
N ARG A 31 -23.00 14.84 -6.90
CA ARG A 31 -23.73 13.57 -6.69
C ARG A 31 -22.85 12.54 -5.99
N SER A 32 -22.63 12.74 -4.72
CA SER A 32 -21.70 11.96 -3.88
C SER A 32 -22.25 11.65 -2.49
N LEU A 33 -23.51 12.00 -2.20
CA LEU A 33 -24.14 11.73 -0.92
C LEU A 33 -24.74 10.33 -0.90
N VAL A 34 -24.33 9.54 0.11
CA VAL A 34 -24.89 8.22 0.44
C VAL A 34 -25.80 8.41 1.65
N LEU A 35 -27.09 8.11 1.51
CA LEU A 35 -28.07 8.30 2.58
C LEU A 35 -28.00 7.18 3.63
N TYR A 36 -28.43 7.51 4.86
CA TYR A 36 -28.78 6.51 5.86
C TYR A 36 -30.20 6.01 5.62
N ILE A 37 -30.36 4.70 5.57
CA ILE A 37 -31.66 4.03 5.49
C ILE A 37 -31.99 3.32 6.81
N ASP A 38 -33.26 3.32 7.17
CA ASP A 38 -33.79 2.51 8.25
C ASP A 38 -33.91 1.06 7.81
N ARG A 39 -33.28 0.15 8.51
CA ARG A 39 -33.28 -1.30 8.21
C ARG A 39 -34.67 -1.93 8.30
N GLU A 40 -35.56 -1.39 9.13
CA GLU A 40 -36.91 -1.90 9.31
C GLU A 40 -37.81 -1.53 8.14
N THR A 41 -37.69 -0.32 7.63
CA THR A 41 -38.57 0.18 6.58
C THR A 41 -37.95 0.17 5.19
N GLY A 42 -36.62 0.02 5.09
CA GLY A 42 -35.85 0.14 3.84
C GLY A 42 -35.86 1.55 3.25
N LYS A 43 -36.40 2.55 3.95
CA LYS A 43 -36.52 3.92 3.47
C LYS A 43 -35.42 4.83 4.02
N PRO A 44 -35.01 5.85 3.24
CA PRO A 44 -34.12 6.89 3.75
C PRO A 44 -34.71 7.58 4.96
N LEU A 45 -33.88 7.89 5.96
CA LEU A 45 -34.31 8.64 7.15
C LEU A 45 -34.66 10.08 6.79
N GLY A 46 -34.00 10.64 5.79
CA GLY A 46 -34.25 11.98 5.24
C GLY A 46 -33.40 12.24 4.02
N GLU A 47 -33.78 13.26 3.25
CA GLU A 47 -33.14 13.56 1.95
C GLU A 47 -31.69 13.96 2.05
N ASN A 48 -31.27 14.52 3.21
CA ASN A 48 -29.91 15.00 3.47
C ASN A 48 -29.22 14.19 4.58
N CYS A 49 -29.87 13.21 5.18
CA CYS A 49 -29.28 12.39 6.22
C CYS A 49 -28.36 11.35 5.59
N GLY A 50 -27.05 11.64 5.55
CA GLY A 50 -26.09 10.82 4.85
C GLY A 50 -24.67 11.35 4.95
N LYS A 51 -23.76 10.65 4.30
CA LYS A 51 -22.33 10.98 4.23
C LYS A 51 -21.91 11.21 2.79
N CYS A 52 -21.14 12.27 2.57
CA CYS A 52 -20.52 12.54 1.27
C CYS A 52 -19.28 11.67 1.07
N ASP A 53 -19.11 11.08 -0.11
CA ASP A 53 -17.92 10.29 -0.43
C ASP A 53 -16.63 11.14 -0.53
N HIS A 54 -16.77 12.44 -0.71
CA HIS A 54 -15.63 13.37 -0.69
C HIS A 54 -15.30 13.75 0.76
N GLU A 55 -14.90 12.75 1.56
CA GLU A 55 -14.68 12.89 3.00
C GLU A 55 -13.62 13.94 3.32
N GLN A 56 -12.52 13.95 2.60
CA GLN A 56 -11.39 14.86 2.81
C GLN A 56 -11.67 16.30 2.33
N SER A 57 -12.30 16.47 1.17
CA SER A 57 -12.51 17.79 0.58
C SER A 57 -13.85 18.44 0.93
N CYS A 58 -14.88 17.64 1.27
CA CYS A 58 -16.20 18.10 1.61
C CYS A 58 -16.54 17.91 3.10
N GLY A 59 -16.24 16.75 3.66
CA GLY A 59 -16.49 16.43 5.07
C GLY A 59 -17.96 16.45 5.49
N TYR A 60 -18.92 16.45 4.56
CA TYR A 60 -20.35 16.42 4.93
C TYR A 60 -20.71 15.05 5.46
N ASN A 61 -21.20 15.00 6.70
CA ASN A 61 -21.72 13.79 7.36
C ASN A 61 -22.80 14.22 8.36
N LEU A 62 -24.06 14.06 7.97
CA LEU A 62 -25.21 14.27 8.85
C LEU A 62 -25.70 12.91 9.33
N THR A 63 -25.36 12.58 10.56
CA THR A 63 -25.70 11.30 11.16
C THR A 63 -27.20 11.18 11.51
N PRO A 64 -27.78 9.97 11.63
CA PRO A 64 -29.16 9.77 12.06
C PRO A 64 -29.50 10.43 13.40
N LYS A 65 -28.54 10.47 14.32
CA LYS A 65 -28.72 11.09 15.64
C LYS A 65 -28.83 12.61 15.53
N GLU A 66 -27.98 13.25 14.75
CA GLU A 66 -28.00 14.69 14.50
C GLU A 66 -29.26 15.08 13.72
N TYR A 67 -29.56 14.36 12.63
CA TYR A 67 -30.77 14.57 11.85
C TYR A 67 -32.03 14.50 12.71
N ALA A 68 -32.14 13.49 13.59
CA ALA A 68 -33.28 13.32 14.48
C ALA A 68 -33.40 14.47 15.50
N LYS A 69 -32.27 14.94 16.02
CA LYS A 69 -32.22 16.09 16.93
C LYS A 69 -32.73 17.36 16.23
N ASP A 70 -32.29 17.62 15.04
CA ASP A 70 -32.63 18.82 14.28
C ASP A 70 -34.08 18.83 13.76
N ASN A 71 -34.65 17.61 13.56
CA ASN A 71 -36.02 17.43 13.10
C ASN A 71 -36.97 16.98 14.21
N HIS A 72 -36.57 17.04 15.49
CA HIS A 72 -37.36 16.62 16.66
C HIS A 72 -37.94 15.20 16.55
N LEU A 73 -37.23 14.30 15.87
CA LEU A 73 -37.64 12.92 15.67
C LEU A 73 -37.21 12.06 16.88
N ASN A 74 -38.13 11.24 17.37
CA ASN A 74 -37.81 10.27 18.41
C ASN A 74 -37.32 8.96 17.77
N LEU A 75 -36.01 8.74 17.72
CA LEU A 75 -35.41 7.50 17.23
C LEU A 75 -35.50 6.35 18.26
N ARG A 76 -36.08 6.57 19.44
CA ARG A 76 -36.25 5.56 20.49
C ARG A 76 -37.47 4.66 20.24
N GLY A 77 -37.62 4.14 19.07
CA GLY A 77 -38.52 3.05 18.72
C GLY A 77 -37.76 1.74 18.69
N GLY A 78 -37.95 0.91 19.72
CA GLY A 78 -37.54 -0.49 19.77
C GLY A 78 -36.07 -0.76 19.48
N ALA A 79 -35.28 -1.09 20.51
CA ALA A 79 -34.07 -1.88 20.25
C ALA A 79 -34.51 -3.06 19.38
N LEU A 80 -33.97 -3.19 18.18
CA LEU A 80 -34.07 -4.40 17.39
C LEU A 80 -33.71 -5.55 18.35
N ARG A 81 -34.68 -6.31 18.82
CA ARG A 81 -34.35 -7.58 19.43
C ARG A 81 -33.55 -8.33 18.39
N PRO A 82 -32.36 -8.81 18.70
CA PRO A 82 -31.67 -9.70 17.78
C PRO A 82 -32.67 -10.81 17.49
N SER A 83 -33.04 -10.96 16.22
CA SER A 83 -33.73 -12.17 15.80
C SER A 83 -32.94 -13.34 16.38
N PRO A 84 -33.58 -14.39 16.91
CA PRO A 84 -32.87 -15.55 17.43
C PRO A 84 -32.23 -16.41 16.34
N MET A 85 -31.90 -15.83 15.18
CA MET A 85 -30.93 -16.40 14.28
C MET A 85 -29.57 -16.34 14.95
N ALA A 86 -29.34 -17.43 15.65
CA ALA A 86 -28.09 -18.00 16.08
C ALA A 86 -26.89 -17.02 16.12
N ASN A 87 -26.27 -16.93 17.30
CA ASN A 87 -24.85 -16.63 17.48
C ASN A 87 -23.96 -17.68 16.74
N ILE A 88 -24.15 -17.84 15.44
CA ILE A 88 -23.16 -18.43 14.57
C ILE A 88 -22.13 -17.33 14.41
N PRO A 89 -20.90 -17.49 14.91
CA PRO A 89 -19.83 -16.54 14.65
C PRO A 89 -19.79 -16.37 13.14
N LEU A 90 -20.00 -15.17 12.63
CA LEU A 90 -19.87 -14.91 11.20
C LEU A 90 -18.45 -15.35 10.81
N GLN A 91 -18.38 -16.38 9.99
CA GLN A 91 -17.09 -16.89 9.50
C GLN A 91 -16.31 -15.72 8.87
N THR A 92 -15.02 -15.60 9.18
CA THR A 92 -14.16 -14.61 8.51
C THR A 92 -14.18 -14.87 7.02
N LEU A 93 -14.39 -13.80 6.24
CA LEU A 93 -14.37 -13.89 4.79
C LEU A 93 -12.96 -14.25 4.32
N HIS A 94 -12.90 -15.22 3.44
CA HIS A 94 -11.69 -15.61 2.72
C HIS A 94 -11.96 -15.65 1.21
N VAL A 95 -11.02 -15.13 0.45
CA VAL A 95 -11.02 -15.28 -1.00
C VAL A 95 -10.28 -16.57 -1.33
N PRO A 96 -10.89 -17.50 -2.07
CA PRO A 96 -10.22 -18.75 -2.46
C PRO A 96 -8.92 -18.47 -3.22
N ASN A 97 -7.85 -19.19 -2.86
CA ASN A 97 -6.51 -18.97 -3.43
C ASN A 97 -6.43 -19.19 -4.95
N CYS A 98 -7.40 -19.91 -5.54
CA CYS A 98 -7.46 -20.10 -6.99
C CYS A 98 -7.60 -18.79 -7.75
N TYR A 99 -8.32 -17.80 -7.20
CA TYR A 99 -8.48 -16.48 -7.81
C TYR A 99 -7.20 -15.66 -7.75
N VAL A 100 -6.47 -15.74 -6.63
CA VAL A 100 -5.15 -15.08 -6.50
C VAL A 100 -4.17 -15.71 -7.49
N ARG A 101 -4.05 -17.05 -7.52
CA ARG A 101 -3.17 -17.75 -8.47
C ARG A 101 -3.53 -17.49 -9.93
N ARG A 102 -4.82 -17.31 -10.23
CA ARG A 102 -5.25 -16.92 -11.57
C ARG A 102 -4.77 -15.52 -11.93
N ALA A 103 -4.89 -14.56 -11.01
CA ALA A 103 -4.39 -13.21 -11.20
C ALA A 103 -2.87 -13.19 -11.37
N GLU A 104 -2.11 -13.94 -10.55
CA GLU A 104 -0.64 -14.03 -10.60
C GLU A 104 -0.11 -14.44 -11.98
N ARG A 105 -0.79 -15.38 -12.65
CA ARG A 105 -0.39 -15.80 -14.02
C ARG A 105 -0.40 -14.68 -15.04
N HIS A 106 -1.12 -13.60 -14.73
CA HIS A 106 -1.25 -12.40 -15.55
C HIS A 106 -0.52 -11.19 -14.94
N ALA A 107 0.41 -11.40 -14.01
CA ALA A 107 1.13 -10.31 -13.34
C ALA A 107 1.87 -9.41 -14.35
N TRP A 108 2.43 -10.01 -15.39
CA TRP A 108 3.19 -9.29 -16.44
C TRP A 108 2.29 -8.50 -17.40
N ASP A 109 0.99 -8.71 -17.39
CA ASP A 109 0.01 -7.91 -18.14
C ASP A 109 -0.29 -6.59 -17.41
N SER A 110 0.22 -6.42 -16.16
CA SER A 110 0.01 -5.22 -15.36
C SER A 110 0.90 -4.07 -15.83
N PRO A 111 0.31 -2.89 -16.14
CA PRO A 111 1.08 -1.68 -16.44
C PRO A 111 2.02 -1.28 -15.29
N LEU A 112 1.64 -1.53 -14.04
CA LEU A 112 2.51 -1.28 -12.88
C LEU A 112 3.75 -2.17 -12.89
N VAL A 113 3.59 -3.47 -13.19
CA VAL A 113 4.72 -4.42 -13.24
C VAL A 113 5.66 -4.06 -14.39
N ALA A 114 5.11 -3.68 -15.55
CA ALA A 114 5.89 -3.17 -16.68
C ALA A 114 6.65 -1.89 -16.30
N TRP A 115 6.00 -0.95 -15.61
CA TRP A 115 6.62 0.28 -15.14
C TRP A 115 7.78 0.02 -14.14
N LEU A 116 7.59 -0.88 -13.18
CA LEU A 116 8.65 -1.28 -12.26
C LEU A 116 9.86 -1.88 -13.00
N SER A 117 9.62 -2.59 -14.10
CA SER A 117 10.68 -3.19 -14.93
C SER A 117 11.49 -2.17 -15.72
N ASN A 118 11.04 -0.91 -15.83
CA ASN A 118 11.84 0.19 -16.34
C ASN A 118 12.81 0.78 -15.29
N ILE A 119 12.54 0.50 -14.01
CA ILE A 119 13.31 1.02 -12.86
C ILE A 119 14.31 -0.04 -12.37
N PHE A 120 13.87 -1.29 -12.29
CA PHE A 120 14.61 -2.42 -11.73
C PHE A 120 14.77 -3.53 -12.77
N SER A 121 15.73 -4.44 -12.55
CA SER A 121 15.88 -5.61 -13.41
C SER A 121 14.62 -6.49 -13.38
N LYS A 122 14.34 -7.17 -14.50
CA LYS A 122 13.20 -8.07 -14.61
C LYS A 122 13.19 -9.14 -13.50
N GLU A 123 14.37 -9.70 -13.20
CA GLU A 123 14.52 -10.70 -12.13
C GLU A 123 14.16 -10.13 -10.74
N THR A 124 14.56 -8.89 -10.45
CA THR A 124 14.22 -8.21 -9.20
C THR A 124 12.72 -8.00 -9.08
N VAL A 125 12.08 -7.53 -10.16
CA VAL A 125 10.63 -7.30 -10.19
C VAL A 125 9.87 -8.62 -10.05
N GLU A 126 10.30 -9.67 -10.74
CA GLU A 126 9.69 -11.00 -10.65
C GLU A 126 9.72 -11.54 -9.22
N LYS A 127 10.86 -11.45 -8.53
CA LYS A 127 10.99 -11.83 -7.13
C LYS A 127 10.04 -11.02 -6.23
N ALA A 128 10.02 -9.69 -6.36
CA ALA A 128 9.14 -8.85 -5.56
C ALA A 128 7.66 -9.14 -5.81
N VAL A 129 7.23 -9.21 -7.07
CA VAL A 129 5.85 -9.49 -7.48
C VAL A 129 5.39 -10.85 -6.96
N SER A 130 6.25 -11.88 -7.07
CA SER A 130 5.99 -13.23 -6.54
C SER A 130 5.84 -13.24 -5.01
N LEU A 131 6.70 -12.54 -4.27
CA LEU A 131 6.62 -12.46 -2.82
C LEU A 131 5.26 -11.95 -2.33
N TYR A 132 4.69 -10.98 -3.02
CA TYR A 132 3.40 -10.36 -2.65
C TYR A 132 2.19 -10.98 -3.34
N HIS A 133 2.37 -11.99 -4.18
CA HIS A 133 1.29 -12.58 -4.96
C HIS A 133 0.53 -11.57 -5.83
N VAL A 134 1.25 -10.57 -6.33
CA VAL A 134 0.64 -9.53 -7.18
C VAL A 134 0.22 -10.11 -8.52
N GLY A 135 -0.94 -9.72 -9.01
CA GLY A 135 -1.46 -10.22 -10.27
C GLY A 135 -2.27 -9.18 -11.04
N GLN A 136 -2.91 -9.63 -12.12
CA GLN A 136 -3.77 -8.80 -12.96
C GLN A 136 -5.11 -9.49 -13.20
N ILE A 137 -6.20 -8.73 -13.07
CA ILE A 137 -7.55 -9.13 -13.49
C ILE A 137 -8.15 -7.98 -14.28
N ASP A 138 -8.51 -8.23 -15.53
CA ASP A 138 -8.94 -7.22 -16.47
C ASP A 138 -7.91 -6.07 -16.52
N ARG A 139 -8.34 -4.83 -16.30
CA ARG A 139 -7.45 -3.66 -16.24
C ARG A 139 -6.86 -3.37 -14.86
N TYR A 140 -7.15 -4.22 -13.85
CA TYR A 140 -6.76 -3.95 -12.47
C TYR A 140 -5.57 -4.79 -12.06
N THR A 141 -4.53 -4.15 -11.55
CA THR A 141 -3.50 -4.82 -10.74
C THR A 141 -4.11 -5.19 -9.40
N VAL A 142 -3.93 -6.44 -9.00
CA VAL A 142 -4.49 -7.02 -7.78
C VAL A 142 -3.40 -7.13 -6.72
N PHE A 143 -3.65 -6.58 -5.55
CA PHE A 143 -2.79 -6.60 -4.37
C PHE A 143 -3.47 -7.41 -3.26
N PRO A 144 -3.19 -8.73 -3.15
CA PRO A 144 -3.85 -9.59 -2.17
C PRO A 144 -3.45 -9.23 -0.75
N GLN A 145 -4.42 -9.16 0.15
CA GLN A 145 -4.21 -9.06 1.59
C GLN A 145 -4.22 -10.46 2.18
N ILE A 146 -3.05 -10.99 2.49
CA ILE A 146 -2.86 -12.36 2.98
C ILE A 146 -2.43 -12.30 4.45
N GLY A 147 -3.14 -13.02 5.32
CA GLY A 147 -2.84 -13.10 6.72
C GLY A 147 -1.63 -13.99 7.03
N LEU A 148 -1.16 -13.99 8.29
CA LEU A 148 -0.11 -14.90 8.74
C LEU A 148 -0.48 -16.38 8.58
N ASP A 149 -1.76 -16.70 8.60
CA ASP A 149 -2.31 -18.04 8.34
C ASP A 149 -2.20 -18.48 6.88
N GLY A 150 -1.80 -17.55 5.98
CA GLY A 150 -1.72 -17.79 4.54
C GLY A 150 -3.06 -17.69 3.82
N LEU A 151 -4.13 -17.30 4.52
CA LEU A 151 -5.44 -17.13 3.91
C LEU A 151 -5.62 -15.71 3.37
N THR A 152 -6.13 -15.60 2.17
CA THR A 152 -6.43 -14.31 1.53
C THR A 152 -7.70 -13.73 2.12
N ARG A 153 -7.61 -12.56 2.75
CA ARG A 153 -8.78 -11.82 3.29
C ARG A 153 -9.55 -11.14 2.17
N THR A 154 -8.83 -10.46 1.33
CA THR A 154 -9.31 -9.76 0.13
C THR A 154 -8.11 -9.36 -0.73
N GLY A 155 -8.30 -8.46 -1.67
CA GLY A 155 -7.24 -7.80 -2.41
C GLY A 155 -7.72 -6.44 -2.89
N LYS A 156 -6.86 -5.44 -2.84
CA LYS A 156 -7.12 -4.16 -3.45
C LYS A 156 -6.87 -4.26 -4.95
N MET A 157 -7.68 -3.62 -5.74
CA MET A 157 -7.62 -3.66 -7.19
C MET A 157 -7.52 -2.25 -7.72
N ILE A 158 -6.42 -1.92 -8.38
CA ILE A 158 -6.12 -0.57 -8.88
C ILE A 158 -5.73 -0.66 -10.35
N ALA A 159 -6.32 0.19 -11.18
CA ALA A 159 -5.88 0.38 -12.56
C ALA A 159 -4.74 1.39 -12.59
N TYR A 160 -3.66 1.03 -13.27
CA TYR A 160 -2.50 1.89 -13.48
C TYR A 160 -2.34 2.27 -14.94
N ARG A 161 -1.76 3.45 -15.17
CA ARG A 161 -1.26 3.91 -16.45
C ARG A 161 0.18 3.39 -16.66
N PRO A 162 0.69 3.41 -17.88
CA PRO A 162 2.07 2.99 -18.18
C PRO A 162 3.15 3.81 -17.46
N ASP A 163 2.80 5.01 -16.97
CA ASP A 163 3.68 5.90 -16.20
C ASP A 163 3.73 5.57 -14.69
N GLY A 164 3.09 4.48 -14.24
CA GLY A 164 3.05 4.06 -12.84
C GLY A 164 2.03 4.81 -11.97
N HIS A 165 1.30 5.78 -12.52
CA HIS A 165 0.24 6.48 -11.79
C HIS A 165 -1.12 5.79 -11.90
N ARG A 166 -1.98 6.01 -10.90
CA ARG A 166 -3.33 5.44 -10.88
C ARG A 166 -4.20 6.03 -11.99
N TYR A 167 -5.00 5.19 -12.60
CA TYR A 167 -6.07 5.62 -13.50
C TYR A 167 -7.27 6.07 -12.65
N GLN A 168 -7.35 7.37 -12.37
CA GLN A 168 -8.29 7.92 -11.37
C GLN A 168 -9.75 7.66 -11.71
N GLU A 169 -10.12 7.68 -13.00
CA GLU A 169 -11.48 7.44 -13.48
C GLU A 169 -11.96 6.01 -13.23
N ALA A 170 -11.03 5.05 -13.09
CA ALA A 170 -11.38 3.67 -12.81
C ALA A 170 -11.79 3.44 -11.34
N GLY A 171 -11.31 4.31 -10.44
CA GLY A 171 -11.45 4.12 -9.01
C GLY A 171 -10.71 2.87 -8.50
N ALA A 172 -10.69 2.70 -7.19
CA ALA A 172 -10.22 1.46 -6.57
C ALA A 172 -11.39 0.47 -6.42
N ASN A 173 -11.10 -0.82 -6.58
CA ASN A 173 -12.06 -1.89 -6.34
C ASN A 173 -11.48 -2.88 -5.30
N TRP A 174 -12.29 -3.85 -4.89
CA TRP A 174 -11.88 -4.90 -3.97
C TRP A 174 -12.16 -6.27 -4.57
N LEU A 175 -11.22 -7.19 -4.45
CA LEU A 175 -11.30 -8.53 -5.04
C LEU A 175 -12.58 -9.28 -4.62
N HIS A 176 -12.91 -9.28 -3.33
CA HIS A 176 -14.14 -9.91 -2.85
C HIS A 176 -15.41 -9.27 -3.44
N SER A 177 -15.43 -7.94 -3.62
CA SER A 177 -16.57 -7.24 -4.22
C SER A 177 -16.65 -7.48 -5.73
N TYR A 178 -15.50 -7.58 -6.38
CA TYR A 178 -15.39 -7.94 -7.79
C TYR A 178 -15.95 -9.36 -8.02
N LEU A 179 -15.50 -10.33 -7.26
CA LEU A 179 -15.95 -11.72 -7.39
C LEU A 179 -17.45 -11.86 -7.14
N ARG A 180 -17.99 -11.21 -6.11
CA ARG A 180 -19.44 -11.18 -5.86
C ARG A 180 -20.23 -10.63 -7.03
N ARG A 181 -19.71 -9.60 -7.70
CA ARG A 181 -20.37 -8.99 -8.87
C ARG A 181 -20.38 -9.93 -10.09
N TYR A 182 -19.34 -10.71 -10.27
CA TYR A 182 -19.16 -11.56 -11.45
C TYR A 182 -19.53 -13.04 -11.23
N GLY A 183 -20.46 -13.30 -10.31
CA GLY A 183 -21.10 -14.61 -10.14
C GLY A 183 -20.41 -15.57 -9.17
N HIS A 184 -19.40 -15.11 -8.43
CA HIS A 184 -18.68 -15.92 -7.44
C HIS A 184 -19.05 -15.54 -5.98
N GLY A 185 -20.26 -15.03 -5.77
CA GLY A 185 -20.71 -14.56 -4.47
C GLY A 185 -20.81 -15.65 -3.41
N GLU A 186 -21.14 -16.87 -3.81
CA GLU A 186 -21.27 -18.02 -2.91
C GLU A 186 -19.92 -18.49 -2.33
N GLU A 187 -18.82 -18.23 -3.03
CA GLU A 187 -17.48 -18.61 -2.61
C GLU A 187 -16.81 -17.54 -1.70
N VAL A 188 -17.41 -16.36 -1.59
CA VAL A 188 -16.85 -15.19 -0.89
C VAL A 188 -17.83 -14.70 0.16
N VAL A 189 -18.07 -15.52 1.17
CA VAL A 189 -19.03 -15.28 2.26
C VAL A 189 -18.31 -14.99 3.57
N GLY A 190 -18.94 -14.23 4.45
CA GLY A 190 -18.42 -13.95 5.78
C GLY A 190 -18.17 -12.46 6.04
N GLU A 191 -17.59 -12.17 7.20
CA GLU A 191 -17.21 -10.83 7.62
C GLU A 191 -15.80 -10.47 7.15
N LEU A 192 -15.65 -9.32 6.54
CA LEU A 192 -14.36 -8.86 6.02
C LEU A 192 -13.47 -8.35 7.16
N HIS A 193 -12.38 -9.04 7.40
CA HIS A 193 -11.29 -8.61 8.28
C HIS A 193 -10.04 -8.33 7.46
N GLN A 194 -9.85 -7.07 7.08
CA GLN A 194 -8.67 -6.65 6.32
C GLN A 194 -7.40 -6.76 7.16
N CYS A 195 -6.27 -6.97 6.50
CA CYS A 195 -4.94 -6.92 7.10
C CYS A 195 -3.99 -6.07 6.25
N LEU A 196 -2.82 -5.77 6.79
CA LEU A 196 -1.78 -5.07 6.03
C LEU A 196 -1.41 -5.87 4.77
N PHE A 197 -1.23 -5.20 3.66
CA PHE A 197 -0.64 -5.81 2.48
C PHE A 197 0.78 -6.28 2.81
N GLY A 198 1.12 -7.49 2.42
CA GLY A 198 2.41 -8.11 2.74
C GLY A 198 2.52 -8.72 4.14
N LEU A 199 1.45 -8.72 4.97
CA LEU A 199 1.50 -9.23 6.35
C LEU A 199 2.03 -10.67 6.46
N HIS A 200 1.72 -11.54 5.50
CA HIS A 200 2.19 -12.93 5.43
C HIS A 200 3.72 -13.05 5.36
N LEU A 201 4.43 -12.01 4.90
CA LEU A 201 5.90 -11.98 4.82
C LEU A 201 6.57 -11.89 6.19
N LEU A 202 5.82 -11.56 7.24
CA LEU A 202 6.31 -11.56 8.62
C LEU A 202 6.36 -12.97 9.23
N ARG A 203 5.79 -13.97 8.57
CA ARG A 203 5.79 -15.35 9.07
C ARG A 203 7.21 -15.87 9.23
N GLY A 204 7.56 -16.31 10.46
CA GLY A 204 8.88 -16.87 10.78
C GLY A 204 10.03 -15.86 10.79
N ARG A 205 9.73 -14.56 10.71
CA ARG A 205 10.76 -13.53 10.85
C ARG A 205 11.16 -13.34 12.31
N SER A 206 12.41 -12.94 12.52
CA SER A 206 12.94 -12.61 13.85
C SER A 206 12.49 -11.22 14.32
N ALA A 207 12.54 -10.98 15.63
CA ALA A 207 12.24 -9.67 16.21
C ALA A 207 13.12 -8.53 15.65
N SER A 208 14.36 -8.84 15.25
CA SER A 208 15.30 -7.89 14.65
C SER A 208 14.98 -7.52 13.18
N THR A 209 13.92 -8.09 12.59
CA THR A 209 13.50 -7.71 11.24
C THR A 209 13.00 -6.28 11.23
N LEU A 210 13.56 -5.46 10.34
CA LEU A 210 13.09 -4.10 10.11
C LEU A 210 11.75 -4.16 9.36
N VAL A 211 10.69 -3.70 10.01
CA VAL A 211 9.35 -3.62 9.40
C VAL A 211 9.11 -2.18 8.92
N ARG A 212 8.84 -2.02 7.64
CA ARG A 212 8.44 -0.73 7.06
C ARG A 212 7.00 -0.81 6.62
N VAL A 213 6.21 0.23 6.90
CA VAL A 213 4.80 0.32 6.53
C VAL A 213 4.57 1.55 5.67
N PHE A 214 4.19 1.33 4.44
CA PHE A 214 3.92 2.37 3.44
C PHE A 214 2.42 2.67 3.34
N GLU A 215 2.08 3.82 2.77
CA GLU A 215 0.68 4.15 2.48
C GLU A 215 0.13 3.28 1.34
N GLY A 216 0.84 3.21 0.22
CA GLY A 216 0.43 2.50 -0.98
C GLY A 216 1.14 1.17 -1.19
N GLU A 217 0.44 0.20 -1.79
CA GLU A 217 0.97 -1.10 -2.16
C GLU A 217 2.10 -0.97 -3.20
N LYS A 218 1.99 0.00 -4.13
CA LYS A 218 3.03 0.34 -5.12
C LYS A 218 4.36 0.63 -4.42
N SER A 219 4.32 1.47 -3.39
CA SER A 219 5.49 1.90 -2.61
C SER A 219 6.16 0.73 -1.89
N ALA A 220 5.37 -0.17 -1.27
CA ALA A 220 5.91 -1.37 -0.61
C ALA A 220 6.63 -2.30 -1.59
N ILE A 221 6.07 -2.50 -2.80
CA ILE A 221 6.68 -3.35 -3.83
C ILE A 221 7.94 -2.69 -4.40
N ALA A 222 7.91 -1.39 -4.72
CA ALA A 222 9.06 -0.66 -5.23
C ALA A 222 10.23 -0.68 -4.24
N MET A 223 9.95 -0.47 -2.94
CA MET A 223 10.98 -0.61 -1.91
C MET A 223 11.49 -2.03 -1.77
N THR A 224 10.65 -3.05 -1.95
CA THR A 224 11.11 -4.43 -1.97
C THR A 224 12.01 -4.71 -3.18
N CYS A 225 11.69 -4.16 -4.33
CA CYS A 225 12.60 -4.22 -5.50
C CYS A 225 13.95 -3.56 -5.18
N TYR A 226 13.92 -2.40 -4.52
CA TYR A 226 15.14 -1.70 -4.10
C TYR A 226 15.95 -2.53 -3.10
N ASP A 227 15.31 -3.09 -2.07
CA ASP A 227 15.96 -3.94 -1.07
C ASP A 227 16.60 -5.19 -1.70
N ILE A 228 15.91 -5.85 -2.63
CA ILE A 228 16.47 -6.99 -3.39
C ILE A 228 17.67 -6.55 -4.23
N ALA A 229 17.57 -5.44 -4.94
CA ALA A 229 18.63 -4.94 -5.82
C ALA A 229 19.89 -4.50 -5.04
N THR A 230 19.72 -4.02 -3.80
CA THR A 230 20.82 -3.58 -2.92
C THR A 230 21.31 -4.66 -1.96
N GLY A 231 20.63 -5.82 -1.90
CA GLY A 231 20.98 -6.92 -1.00
C GLY A 231 20.58 -6.71 0.46
N ALA A 232 19.63 -5.84 0.75
CA ALA A 232 19.08 -5.65 2.09
C ALA A 232 18.29 -6.90 2.52
N GLY A 233 18.84 -7.69 3.47
CA GLY A 233 18.33 -9.03 3.75
C GLY A 233 17.23 -9.15 4.81
N ASN A 234 17.26 -8.33 5.86
CA ASN A 234 16.36 -8.50 7.02
C ASN A 234 15.31 -7.39 7.11
N VAL A 235 14.60 -7.18 6.02
CA VAL A 235 13.58 -6.13 5.88
C VAL A 235 12.28 -6.72 5.36
N VAL A 236 11.14 -6.21 5.82
CA VAL A 236 9.81 -6.50 5.28
C VAL A 236 9.06 -5.20 5.07
N ASN A 237 8.57 -4.99 3.86
CA ASN A 237 7.80 -3.82 3.47
C ASN A 237 6.31 -4.18 3.42
N LEU A 238 5.49 -3.46 4.17
CA LEU A 238 4.04 -3.63 4.27
C LEU A 238 3.34 -2.39 3.72
N ALA A 239 2.03 -2.48 3.46
CA ALA A 239 1.25 -1.28 3.16
C ALA A 239 -0.13 -1.31 3.82
N THR A 240 -0.63 -0.09 4.12
CA THR A 240 -2.00 0.11 4.64
C THR A 240 -3.04 0.13 3.53
N GLY A 241 -2.64 0.47 2.31
CA GLY A 241 -3.54 0.64 1.17
C GLY A 241 -4.28 1.96 1.16
N GLY A 242 -3.84 2.94 1.94
CA GLY A 242 -4.31 4.32 1.97
C GLY A 242 -4.22 4.93 3.35
N CYS A 243 -4.02 6.23 3.39
CA CYS A 243 -3.79 7.03 4.60
C CYS A 243 -4.84 6.77 5.70
N ALA A 244 -6.11 6.74 5.36
CA ALA A 244 -7.21 6.54 6.32
C ALA A 244 -7.25 5.13 6.95
N MET A 245 -6.48 4.17 6.44
CA MET A 245 -6.49 2.77 6.91
C MET A 245 -5.48 2.51 8.02
N LEU A 246 -4.55 3.43 8.28
CA LEU A 246 -3.44 3.24 9.22
C LEU A 246 -3.91 2.74 10.60
N LYS A 247 -4.75 3.51 11.29
CA LYS A 247 -5.24 3.16 12.65
C LYS A 247 -5.86 1.78 12.71
N ASN A 248 -6.74 1.47 11.76
CA ASN A 248 -7.50 0.23 11.77
C ASN A 248 -6.60 -0.98 11.51
N LEU A 249 -5.68 -0.89 10.54
CA LEU A 249 -4.83 -2.01 10.16
C LEU A 249 -3.66 -2.23 11.13
N LEU A 250 -3.08 -1.17 11.70
CA LEU A 250 -2.11 -1.30 12.77
C LEU A 250 -2.75 -1.92 14.02
N ALA A 251 -3.96 -1.48 14.40
CA ALA A 251 -4.69 -2.07 15.52
C ALA A 251 -5.02 -3.55 15.28
N ALA A 252 -5.50 -3.91 14.08
CA ALA A 252 -5.78 -5.29 13.71
C ALA A 252 -4.54 -6.18 13.69
N SER A 253 -3.36 -5.60 13.45
CA SER A 253 -2.07 -6.29 13.36
C SER A 253 -1.21 -6.12 14.62
N ALA A 254 -1.68 -5.41 15.65
CA ALA A 254 -0.87 -5.01 16.81
C ALA A 254 -0.19 -6.20 17.51
N THR A 255 -0.90 -7.28 17.76
CA THR A 255 -0.36 -8.48 18.41
C THR A 255 0.81 -9.10 17.62
N ILE A 256 0.76 -9.01 16.29
CA ILE A 256 1.82 -9.50 15.40
C ILE A 256 3.00 -8.53 15.44
N LEU A 257 2.70 -7.23 15.29
CA LEU A 257 3.72 -6.19 15.20
C LEU A 257 4.49 -5.98 16.50
N GLN A 258 3.91 -6.24 17.65
CA GLN A 258 4.60 -6.23 18.96
C GLN A 258 5.81 -7.19 19.03
N GLY A 259 5.85 -8.20 18.17
CA GLY A 259 6.97 -9.13 18.06
C GLY A 259 8.22 -8.54 17.38
N PHE A 260 8.19 -7.29 16.90
CA PHE A 260 9.28 -6.68 16.17
C PHE A 260 9.88 -5.48 16.91
N ASP A 261 11.21 -5.34 16.84
CA ASP A 261 11.94 -4.31 17.57
C ASP A 261 11.87 -2.93 16.93
N CYS A 262 11.68 -2.87 15.62
CA CYS A 262 11.65 -1.62 14.87
C CYS A 262 10.58 -1.64 13.77
N ILE A 263 9.65 -0.69 13.87
CA ILE A 263 8.62 -0.46 12.87
C ILE A 263 8.71 0.99 12.43
N THR A 264 8.91 1.22 11.13
CA THR A 264 8.97 2.56 10.56
C THR A 264 7.81 2.77 9.59
N LEU A 265 7.05 3.82 9.80
CA LEU A 265 5.95 4.23 8.95
C LEU A 265 6.48 5.21 7.89
N PHE A 266 6.09 4.99 6.65
CA PHE A 266 6.46 5.81 5.49
C PHE A 266 5.20 6.37 4.83
N PRO A 267 4.65 7.49 5.34
CA PRO A 267 3.57 8.21 4.69
C PRO A 267 4.02 8.80 3.36
N ASP A 268 3.08 9.02 2.46
CA ASP A 268 3.31 9.84 1.27
C ASP A 268 3.54 11.31 1.69
N ALA A 269 4.20 12.11 0.85
CA ALA A 269 4.51 13.50 1.15
C ALA A 269 3.25 14.32 1.52
N GLY A 270 3.33 15.04 2.64
CA GLY A 270 2.22 15.83 3.20
C GLY A 270 1.33 15.08 4.21
N GLU A 271 1.58 13.79 4.48
CA GLU A 271 0.77 13.00 5.40
C GLU A 271 1.50 12.62 6.71
N ALA A 272 2.78 12.97 6.88
CA ALA A 272 3.57 12.58 8.04
C ALA A 272 2.98 13.09 9.35
N GLU A 273 2.61 14.36 9.44
CA GLU A 273 2.00 14.97 10.64
C GLU A 273 0.69 14.27 11.04
N ARG A 274 -0.11 13.87 10.05
CA ARG A 274 -1.33 13.12 10.28
C ARG A 274 -1.03 11.73 10.84
N TRP A 275 -0.06 11.03 10.30
CA TRP A 275 0.33 9.70 10.76
C TRP A 275 0.93 9.72 12.16
N GLU A 276 1.75 10.73 12.48
CA GLU A 276 2.26 10.95 13.85
C GLU A 276 1.11 11.13 14.85
N ARG A 277 0.17 12.00 14.53
CA ARG A 277 -1.03 12.22 15.36
C ARG A 277 -1.85 10.94 15.51
N ASP A 278 -2.07 10.20 14.43
CA ASP A 278 -2.82 8.96 14.43
C ASP A 278 -2.18 7.88 15.33
N VAL A 279 -0.85 7.78 15.35
CA VAL A 279 -0.09 6.88 16.23
C VAL A 279 -0.27 7.28 17.69
N VAL A 280 -0.12 8.57 18.01
CA VAL A 280 -0.24 9.09 19.38
C VAL A 280 -1.65 8.91 19.93
N GLU A 281 -2.68 9.32 19.16
CA GLU A 281 -4.08 9.25 19.59
C GLU A 281 -4.60 7.81 19.73
N SER A 282 -4.12 6.89 18.91
CA SER A 282 -4.60 5.49 18.90
C SER A 282 -4.04 4.60 20.02
N SER A 283 -3.22 5.12 20.90
CA SER A 283 -2.45 4.35 21.90
C SER A 283 -1.48 3.32 21.29
N LEU A 284 -1.38 3.23 19.97
CA LEU A 284 -0.48 2.30 19.29
C LEU A 284 0.98 2.63 19.55
N GLY A 285 1.34 3.91 19.67
CA GLY A 285 2.67 4.34 20.04
C GLY A 285 3.14 3.87 21.42
N LYS A 286 2.20 3.47 22.31
CA LYS A 286 2.52 2.86 23.61
C LYS A 286 2.71 1.35 23.52
N LEU A 287 2.08 0.72 22.54
CA LEU A 287 2.09 -0.73 22.35
C LEU A 287 3.17 -1.18 21.36
N LEU A 288 3.50 -0.35 20.40
CA LEU A 288 4.41 -0.67 19.31
C LEU A 288 5.61 0.28 19.35
N LYS A 289 6.79 -0.25 19.02
CA LYS A 289 8.01 0.56 18.80
C LYS A 289 7.96 1.17 17.40
N VAL A 290 7.16 2.23 17.23
CA VAL A 290 6.86 2.86 15.94
C VAL A 290 7.53 4.21 15.82
N SER A 291 8.17 4.46 14.68
CA SER A 291 8.63 5.79 14.25
C SER A 291 7.97 6.17 12.93
N VAL A 292 7.78 7.46 12.69
CA VAL A 292 7.30 7.99 11.41
C VAL A 292 8.49 8.60 10.66
N ASN A 293 8.67 8.19 9.42
CA ASN A 293 9.68 8.76 8.54
C ASN A 293 9.12 10.02 7.87
N THR A 294 9.86 11.11 7.91
CA THR A 294 9.47 12.42 7.37
C THR A 294 10.29 12.82 6.15
N GLU A 295 11.11 11.93 5.60
CA GLU A 295 11.99 12.28 4.48
C GLU A 295 11.24 12.67 3.20
N LEU A 296 10.03 12.15 3.01
CA LEU A 296 9.22 12.50 1.85
C LEU A 296 8.60 13.90 1.93
N GLU A 297 8.57 14.53 3.11
CA GLU A 297 8.03 15.89 3.28
C GLU A 297 8.82 16.97 2.52
N ARG A 298 10.02 16.66 2.02
CA ARG A 298 10.82 17.54 1.15
C ARG A 298 10.39 17.54 -0.31
N TYR A 299 9.47 16.63 -0.71
CA TYR A 299 8.93 16.53 -2.06
C TYR A 299 7.56 17.17 -2.16
N ASP A 300 7.07 17.31 -3.38
CA ASP A 300 5.73 17.81 -3.64
C ASP A 300 4.66 16.92 -2.98
N TRP A 301 3.57 17.53 -2.56
CA TRP A 301 2.48 16.87 -1.89
C TRP A 301 1.98 15.64 -2.68
N ASN A 302 1.76 14.54 -1.96
CA ASN A 302 1.32 13.24 -2.51
C ASN A 302 2.37 12.50 -3.37
N THR A 303 3.65 12.88 -3.26
CA THR A 303 4.76 12.11 -3.81
C THR A 303 4.97 10.86 -2.94
N ASP A 304 5.01 9.68 -3.56
CA ASP A 304 5.34 8.44 -2.87
C ASP A 304 6.80 8.03 -3.12
N ILE A 305 7.30 7.05 -2.33
CA ILE A 305 8.69 6.60 -2.44
C ILE A 305 9.00 5.94 -3.79
N ALA A 306 8.00 5.33 -4.45
CA ALA A 306 8.20 4.71 -5.75
C ALA A 306 8.42 5.76 -6.84
N ASP A 307 7.79 6.94 -6.73
CA ASP A 307 8.01 8.07 -7.63
C ASP A 307 9.43 8.64 -7.46
N VAL A 308 9.93 8.70 -6.22
CA VAL A 308 11.31 9.10 -5.92
C VAL A 308 12.32 8.12 -6.55
N LEU A 309 12.12 6.81 -6.34
CA LEU A 309 12.99 5.78 -6.91
C LEU A 309 12.99 5.80 -8.45
N ALA A 310 11.83 6.07 -9.07
CA ALA A 310 11.74 6.21 -10.52
C ALA A 310 12.53 7.43 -11.02
N SER A 311 12.43 8.57 -10.34
CA SER A 311 13.17 9.79 -10.69
C SER A 311 14.68 9.58 -10.59
N GLU A 312 15.15 8.89 -9.53
CA GLU A 312 16.56 8.57 -9.35
C GLU A 312 17.09 7.57 -10.42
N ALA A 313 16.26 6.62 -10.85
CA ALA A 313 16.61 5.66 -11.89
C ALA A 313 16.80 6.35 -13.27
N ILE A 314 15.96 7.34 -13.59
CA ILE A 314 16.07 8.14 -14.81
C ILE A 314 17.35 8.96 -14.82
N LEU A 315 17.81 9.44 -13.65
CA LEU A 315 19.03 10.24 -13.52
C LEU A 315 20.34 9.41 -13.60
N ARG A 316 20.24 8.06 -13.54
CA ARG A 316 21.42 7.20 -13.76
C ARG A 316 21.73 7.17 -15.26
N PRO A 317 22.98 7.48 -15.70
CA PRO A 317 23.33 7.38 -17.11
C PRO A 317 23.10 5.94 -17.59
N THR A 318 22.35 5.79 -18.66
CA THR A 318 22.17 4.54 -19.41
C THR A 318 23.50 4.08 -20.02
N GLY A 319 24.30 3.37 -19.24
CA GLY A 319 25.64 2.95 -19.61
C GLY A 319 26.04 1.59 -19.07
N ALA A 320 25.08 0.64 -18.96
CA ALA A 320 25.39 -0.77 -18.75
C ALA A 320 24.22 -1.64 -19.25
N GLN A 321 23.91 -1.57 -20.54
CA GLN A 321 23.23 -2.69 -21.19
C GLN A 321 24.30 -3.75 -21.44
N ASN A 322 24.21 -4.87 -20.75
CA ASN A 322 24.92 -6.09 -21.11
C ASN A 322 24.41 -6.57 -22.47
N THR A 323 25.10 -6.20 -23.52
CA THR A 323 25.03 -6.91 -24.78
C THR A 323 25.93 -8.15 -24.66
N SER A 324 25.29 -9.28 -24.32
CA SER A 324 25.83 -10.59 -24.62
C SER A 324 25.53 -10.85 -26.10
N ASP A 325 26.49 -10.59 -26.97
CA ASP A 325 26.69 -11.41 -28.17
C ASP A 325 28.12 -11.23 -28.68
N GLY A 326 28.73 -12.38 -28.88
CA GLY A 326 30.14 -12.53 -29.14
C GLY A 326 30.58 -12.02 -30.48
N GLN A 327 31.80 -11.60 -30.49
CA GLN A 327 32.86 -12.02 -31.38
C GLN A 327 34.11 -11.16 -31.09
N LEU A 328 35.18 -11.85 -30.71
CA LEU A 328 36.51 -11.28 -30.64
C LEU A 328 37.04 -11.05 -32.10
N PRO A 329 37.69 -9.94 -32.34
CA PRO A 329 38.78 -9.91 -33.28
C PRO A 329 40.13 -9.85 -32.53
N SER A 330 41.01 -10.74 -32.91
CA SER A 330 42.41 -10.81 -32.54
C SER A 330 43.23 -9.66 -33.12
N GLU A 331 44.38 -9.40 -32.42
CA GLU A 331 45.59 -8.63 -32.83
C GLU A 331 45.50 -7.11 -32.65
N SER A 332 46.35 -6.48 -31.89
CA SER A 332 47.80 -6.46 -31.89
C SER A 332 48.37 -5.83 -30.61
N ARG A 333 49.46 -6.38 -30.12
CA ARG A 333 50.26 -5.85 -29.03
C ARG A 333 51.01 -4.61 -29.46
N GLU A 334 50.85 -3.49 -28.75
CA GLU A 334 51.94 -2.53 -28.58
C GLU A 334 51.96 -2.00 -27.15
N ASN A 335 53.16 -2.06 -26.58
CA ASN A 335 53.50 -1.64 -25.23
C ASN A 335 53.41 -0.13 -25.09
N VAL A 336 52.64 0.37 -24.11
CA VAL A 336 52.92 1.63 -23.43
C VAL A 336 52.66 1.41 -21.94
N SER A 337 53.72 1.36 -21.17
CA SER A 337 53.76 1.41 -19.72
C SER A 337 53.55 2.86 -19.28
N GLU A 338 52.36 3.16 -18.70
CA GLU A 338 52.20 4.27 -17.75
C GLU A 338 50.86 4.13 -17.06
N GLY A 339 50.90 3.91 -15.73
CA GLY A 339 49.93 4.30 -14.73
C GLY A 339 48.43 4.04 -14.96
N ARG A 340 47.98 2.81 -15.32
CA ARG A 340 46.56 2.47 -15.23
C ARG A 340 46.20 2.14 -13.81
N LYS A 341 45.53 3.06 -13.10
CA LYS A 341 44.77 2.74 -11.89
C LYS A 341 43.86 1.55 -12.16
N THR A 342 43.83 0.59 -11.27
CA THR A 342 42.96 -0.58 -11.44
C THR A 342 41.51 -0.12 -11.44
N ALA A 343 40.63 -0.86 -12.15
CA ALA A 343 39.18 -0.55 -12.17
C ALA A 343 38.59 -0.44 -10.73
N LYS A 344 39.18 -1.15 -9.78
CA LYS A 344 38.86 -1.15 -8.38
C LYS A 344 39.19 0.18 -7.67
N GLU A 345 40.35 0.78 -7.98
CA GLU A 345 40.75 2.09 -7.44
C GLU A 345 39.87 3.21 -7.99
N THR A 346 39.49 3.15 -9.26
CA THR A 346 38.57 4.11 -9.89
C THR A 346 37.15 4.05 -9.27
N ILE A 347 36.66 2.85 -8.94
CA ILE A 347 35.34 2.65 -8.28
C ILE A 347 35.39 3.20 -6.86
N LEU A 348 36.47 2.96 -6.12
CA LEU A 348 36.63 3.46 -4.74
C LEU A 348 36.74 4.98 -4.70
N GLU A 349 37.56 5.59 -5.58
CA GLU A 349 37.65 7.05 -5.68
C GLU A 349 36.31 7.70 -6.06
N ARG A 350 35.50 7.04 -6.88
CA ARG A 350 34.17 7.51 -7.28
C ARG A 350 33.16 7.37 -6.17
N ALA A 351 33.24 6.29 -5.39
CA ALA A 351 32.40 6.09 -4.18
C ALA A 351 32.74 7.12 -3.10
N ASP A 352 34.03 7.37 -2.83
CA ASP A 352 34.48 8.37 -1.87
C ASP A 352 34.06 9.79 -2.30
N SER A 353 34.13 10.11 -3.59
CA SER A 353 33.67 11.39 -4.14
C SER A 353 32.17 11.58 -4.03
N LEU A 354 31.37 10.52 -4.28
CA LEU A 354 29.92 10.51 -4.12
C LEU A 354 29.54 10.70 -2.65
N LEU A 355 30.19 9.97 -1.73
CA LEU A 355 29.96 10.10 -0.29
C LEU A 355 30.33 11.49 0.23
N ALA A 356 31.44 12.07 -0.25
CA ALA A 356 31.81 13.45 0.06
C ALA A 356 30.78 14.46 -0.44
N GLY A 357 30.25 14.27 -1.66
CA GLY A 357 29.17 15.07 -2.22
C GLY A 357 27.86 14.92 -1.47
N MET A 358 27.56 13.74 -0.97
CA MET A 358 26.37 13.50 -0.15
C MET A 358 26.52 14.13 1.24
N ARG A 359 27.68 14.01 1.88
CA ARG A 359 27.99 14.65 3.19
C ARG A 359 27.88 16.18 3.12
N SER A 360 28.32 16.79 2.02
CA SER A 360 28.24 18.24 1.83
C SER A 360 26.79 18.73 1.66
N LYS A 361 25.92 17.90 1.08
CA LYS A 361 24.51 18.22 0.86
C LYS A 361 23.60 17.84 2.04
N ASN A 362 24.02 16.89 2.85
CA ASN A 362 23.26 16.41 4.01
C ASN A 362 24.19 16.07 5.19
N PRO A 363 24.41 17.00 6.15
CA PRO A 363 25.25 16.76 7.33
C PRO A 363 24.81 15.58 8.19
N ALA A 364 23.54 15.17 8.10
CA ALA A 364 23.02 14.01 8.84
C ALA A 364 23.68 12.70 8.42
N ILE A 365 24.21 12.60 7.20
CA ILE A 365 24.94 11.40 6.73
C ILE A 365 26.21 11.19 7.55
N ALA A 366 26.96 12.23 7.84
CA ALA A 366 28.16 12.15 8.69
C ALA A 366 27.82 11.74 10.14
N ILE A 367 26.64 12.15 10.64
CA ILE A 367 26.15 11.78 11.95
C ILE A 367 25.73 10.30 11.97
N LEU A 368 25.07 9.83 10.92
CA LEU A 368 24.66 8.43 10.77
C LEU A 368 25.87 7.49 10.63
N GLU A 369 26.87 7.86 9.85
CA GLU A 369 28.11 7.10 9.73
C GLU A 369 28.83 6.96 11.08
N LYS A 370 28.90 8.04 11.85
CA LYS A 370 29.52 8.08 13.17
C LYS A 370 28.69 7.35 14.23
N GLY A 371 27.35 7.50 14.19
CA GLY A 371 26.42 6.88 15.15
C GLY A 371 26.24 5.37 14.93
N LEU A 372 26.36 4.90 13.69
CA LEU A 372 26.19 3.49 13.31
C LEU A 372 27.53 2.75 13.14
N GLN A 373 28.67 3.40 13.39
CA GLN A 373 30.03 2.84 13.18
C GLN A 373 30.18 2.22 11.79
N LEU A 374 29.61 2.86 10.76
CA LEU A 374 29.71 2.39 9.38
C LEU A 374 31.09 2.71 8.84
N GLU A 375 31.93 1.70 8.69
CA GLU A 375 33.20 1.79 7.98
C GLU A 375 32.99 1.41 6.51
N VAL A 376 33.56 2.20 5.61
CA VAL A 376 33.65 1.83 4.19
C VAL A 376 34.56 0.62 4.08
N VAL A 377 34.01 -0.56 3.84
CA VAL A 377 34.78 -1.80 3.67
C VAL A 377 35.63 -1.70 2.40
N LYS A 378 36.93 -1.44 2.56
CA LYS A 378 37.91 -1.30 1.47
C LYS A 378 38.44 -2.64 0.93
N SER A 379 38.00 -3.77 1.48
CA SER A 379 38.46 -5.09 1.03
C SER A 379 37.27 -6.06 0.88
N TRP A 380 37.04 -6.50 -0.35
CA TRP A 380 36.32 -7.74 -0.63
C TRP A 380 37.35 -8.82 -0.95
N THR A 381 37.51 -9.79 -0.07
CA THR A 381 38.15 -11.06 -0.41
C THR A 381 37.07 -11.96 -0.99
N ILE A 382 37.24 -12.37 -2.26
CA ILE A 382 36.43 -13.39 -2.94
C ILE A 382 36.82 -14.75 -2.42
#